data_4cecb3416aecd9748e2e9f8ccf1c5f8e
#
_entry.id   4cecb3416aecd9748e2e9f8ccf1c5f8e
#
_cell.length_a   1.000
_cell.length_b   1.000
_cell.length_c   1.000
_cell.angle_alpha   90.00
_cell.angle_beta   90.00
_cell.angle_gamma   90.00
#
_symmetry.space_group_name_H-M   'P 1'
#
loop_
_entity.id
_entity.type
_entity.pdbx_description
1 polymer ?
#
loop_
_entity_poly.entity_id
_entity_poly.type
_entity_poly.pdbx_seq_one_letter_code
_entity_poly.pdbx_strand_id
1 'polypeptide(L)'
;MPKQLKFEEEARAALLRGVNVMAEAVKATLGPKGRNVVIDKKFGSPTITKDGVTVAKEIELKDPYEDMGAQMLKEVASKTSDIAGDGTTTATVLAQAIFREGLRNVTAGANPMGLKRGIEAAVDAVTEELKKLSKSTKDKKEIAQVATIASNNDKTIGNLIAEAMEKVGKDGVITVEESKSADTILDVVEGMQFDRGYLSPYFVTDAERMEVVLEDALVLIHEKKISVMKDMLPLLEQVARAGKPFLIIAEDIEGEALATLVVNKLRGTLHTAAVKAPGFGDRRKAMLEDVATLTGGKAITEDLGIKLENIKLEDLGRAKKVVVDKDNTTLVEGAGKASAIEGRIKQIRAQIDETTSDYDREKLQERLAKLAGGVAVIKVGAATETAMKEKKARVEDALNATRAAVEEGIVPGGGVALLRCAKAVDRLKLEGDEKVGAMIVKRALEEPIRQIVENAGVEGSVIVEKVKGETVANRGYDADSMDYVDMLQAGIIDPAKVERVALQNAASIASLLLTTEALITDIPEEKSAAAPAMPHGDMY
;
A
#
# COMPACT_ATOMS: atom_id res chain seq x y z
N MET A 1 17.13 8.70 -29.81
CA MET A 1 18.42 8.14 -29.35
C MET A 1 18.58 6.75 -29.96
N PRO A 2 19.78 6.33 -30.37
CA PRO A 2 20.02 4.98 -30.83
C PRO A 2 19.84 3.98 -29.68
N LYS A 3 19.39 2.77 -30.02
CA LYS A 3 19.13 1.69 -29.06
C LYS A 3 20.19 0.61 -29.14
N GLN A 4 20.49 -0.01 -28.03
CA GLN A 4 21.26 -1.23 -27.96
C GLN A 4 20.37 -2.40 -27.51
N LEU A 5 20.67 -3.59 -28.02
CA LEU A 5 19.84 -4.77 -27.82
C LEU A 5 20.69 -5.92 -27.28
N LYS A 6 20.08 -6.75 -26.44
CA LYS A 6 20.54 -8.09 -26.06
C LYS A 6 19.44 -9.11 -26.33
N PHE A 7 19.82 -10.32 -26.67
CA PHE A 7 18.89 -11.38 -27.04
C PHE A 7 19.15 -12.65 -26.24
N GLU A 8 18.17 -13.53 -26.24
CA GLU A 8 18.25 -14.91 -25.77
C GLU A 8 18.91 -15.06 -24.38
N GLU A 9 19.95 -15.87 -24.30
CA GLU A 9 20.63 -16.20 -23.04
C GLU A 9 21.33 -14.99 -22.40
N GLU A 10 21.94 -14.10 -23.21
CA GLU A 10 22.60 -12.89 -22.69
C GLU A 10 21.59 -11.94 -22.04
N ALA A 11 20.41 -11.80 -22.65
CA ALA A 11 19.32 -10.98 -22.12
C ALA A 11 18.85 -11.54 -20.77
N ARG A 12 18.54 -12.83 -20.71
CA ARG A 12 18.05 -13.49 -19.50
C ARG A 12 19.09 -13.52 -18.38
N ALA A 13 20.37 -13.72 -18.72
CA ALA A 13 21.47 -13.69 -17.75
C ALA A 13 21.64 -12.29 -17.12
N ALA A 14 21.51 -11.22 -17.91
CA ALA A 14 21.57 -9.85 -17.41
C ALA A 14 20.39 -9.56 -16.45
N LEU A 15 19.17 -9.93 -16.85
CA LEU A 15 18.00 -9.81 -15.98
C LEU A 15 18.19 -10.54 -14.65
N LEU A 16 18.72 -11.79 -14.68
CA LEU A 16 18.95 -12.58 -13.47
C LEU A 16 19.95 -11.91 -12.52
N ARG A 17 21.03 -11.30 -13.06
CA ARG A 17 21.97 -10.56 -12.22
C ARG A 17 21.31 -9.39 -11.51
N GLY A 18 20.50 -8.59 -12.22
CA GLY A 18 19.76 -7.49 -11.63
C GLY A 18 18.77 -7.95 -10.58
N VAL A 19 17.99 -8.99 -10.86
CA VAL A 19 17.06 -9.62 -9.91
C VAL A 19 17.79 -10.07 -8.65
N ASN A 20 18.96 -10.73 -8.80
CA ASN A 20 19.73 -11.23 -7.66
C ASN A 20 20.26 -10.08 -6.80
N VAL A 21 20.85 -9.04 -7.40
CA VAL A 21 21.38 -7.90 -6.64
C VAL A 21 20.31 -7.25 -5.78
N MET A 22 19.12 -7.00 -6.36
CA MET A 22 18.01 -6.42 -5.62
C MET A 22 17.49 -7.38 -4.54
N ALA A 23 17.26 -8.64 -4.88
CA ALA A 23 16.75 -9.63 -3.93
C ALA A 23 17.68 -9.82 -2.73
N GLU A 24 19.01 -9.84 -2.93
CA GLU A 24 19.98 -9.97 -1.85
C GLU A 24 19.91 -8.81 -0.84
N ALA A 25 19.68 -7.58 -1.32
CA ALA A 25 19.51 -6.43 -0.45
C ALA A 25 18.20 -6.50 0.36
N VAL A 26 17.09 -6.87 -0.32
CA VAL A 26 15.76 -6.89 0.30
C VAL A 26 15.60 -8.07 1.27
N LYS A 27 16.02 -9.29 0.89
CA LYS A 27 15.79 -10.50 1.69
C LYS A 27 16.52 -10.50 3.05
N ALA A 28 17.58 -9.69 3.20
CA ALA A 28 18.30 -9.53 4.48
C ALA A 28 17.40 -8.96 5.59
N THR A 29 16.30 -8.32 5.25
CA THR A 29 15.35 -7.72 6.21
C THR A 29 14.30 -8.71 6.72
N LEU A 30 14.16 -9.90 6.11
CA LEU A 30 13.06 -10.83 6.36
C LEU A 30 13.17 -11.55 7.71
N GLY A 31 12.03 -11.61 8.41
CA GLY A 31 11.87 -12.39 9.64
C GLY A 31 12.31 -11.67 10.92
N PRO A 32 12.15 -12.32 12.10
CA PRO A 32 12.40 -11.70 13.41
C PRO A 32 13.86 -11.29 13.61
N LYS A 33 14.81 -12.02 13.00
CA LYS A 33 16.24 -11.71 13.02
C LYS A 33 16.74 -11.03 11.73
N GLY A 34 15.81 -10.52 10.91
CA GLY A 34 16.14 -9.67 9.78
C GLY A 34 16.89 -8.40 10.21
N ARG A 35 17.76 -7.90 9.33
CA ARG A 35 18.66 -6.78 9.61
C ARG A 35 18.21 -5.51 8.92
N ASN A 36 18.61 -4.36 9.47
CA ASN A 36 18.37 -3.08 8.84
C ASN A 36 19.26 -2.91 7.59
N VAL A 37 18.70 -2.21 6.60
CA VAL A 37 19.44 -1.67 5.46
C VAL A 37 19.63 -0.18 5.67
N VAL A 38 20.81 0.34 5.38
CA VAL A 38 21.11 1.78 5.44
C VAL A 38 21.16 2.31 4.02
N ILE A 39 20.36 3.34 3.77
CA ILE A 39 20.21 3.98 2.47
C ILE A 39 20.81 5.38 2.55
N ASP A 40 21.76 5.68 1.68
CA ASP A 40 22.35 7.01 1.58
C ASP A 40 21.35 8.01 0.98
N LYS A 41 21.34 9.22 1.49
CA LYS A 41 20.52 10.31 0.97
C LYS A 41 21.44 11.46 0.54
N LYS A 42 21.23 11.99 -0.67
CA LYS A 42 22.01 13.13 -1.19
C LYS A 42 21.93 14.37 -0.29
N PHE A 43 20.83 14.50 0.46
CA PHE A 43 20.60 15.57 1.42
C PHE A 43 19.96 14.98 2.69
N GLY A 44 20.48 15.36 3.86
CA GLY A 44 20.00 14.89 5.16
C GLY A 44 20.74 13.65 5.69
N SER A 45 20.18 13.03 6.71
CA SER A 45 20.74 11.81 7.31
C SER A 45 20.38 10.57 6.50
N PRO A 46 21.23 9.53 6.48
CA PRO A 46 20.89 8.24 5.89
C PRO A 46 19.58 7.68 6.48
N THR A 47 18.80 7.02 5.65
CA THR A 47 17.59 6.30 6.08
C THR A 47 17.97 4.89 6.53
N ILE A 48 17.47 4.47 7.70
CA ILE A 48 17.61 3.11 8.22
C ILE A 48 16.24 2.47 8.19
N THR A 49 16.11 1.32 7.52
CA THR A 49 14.83 0.65 7.37
C THR A 49 14.96 -0.86 7.33
N LYS A 50 13.89 -1.58 7.68
CA LYS A 50 13.65 -3.01 7.42
C LYS A 50 12.56 -3.23 6.36
N ASP A 51 11.88 -2.18 5.93
CA ASP A 51 10.83 -2.31 4.93
C ASP A 51 11.41 -2.64 3.55
N GLY A 52 10.93 -3.76 2.98
CA GLY A 52 11.42 -4.29 1.71
C GLY A 52 11.11 -3.39 0.53
N VAL A 53 9.96 -2.70 0.50
CA VAL A 53 9.60 -1.82 -0.63
C VAL A 53 10.43 -0.53 -0.62
N THR A 54 10.72 0.01 0.55
CA THR A 54 11.62 1.18 0.69
C THR A 54 13.01 0.85 0.19
N VAL A 55 13.55 -0.32 0.57
CA VAL A 55 14.86 -0.78 0.06
C VAL A 55 14.81 -0.96 -1.46
N ALA A 56 13.79 -1.62 -1.99
CA ALA A 56 13.65 -1.90 -3.41
C ALA A 56 13.55 -0.61 -4.25
N LYS A 57 12.86 0.42 -3.76
CA LYS A 57 12.68 1.71 -4.47
C LYS A 57 13.98 2.47 -4.69
N GLU A 58 14.98 2.32 -3.82
CA GLU A 58 16.24 3.06 -3.88
C GLU A 58 17.33 2.34 -4.71
N ILE A 59 17.07 1.12 -5.18
CA ILE A 59 18.07 0.37 -5.94
C ILE A 59 17.97 0.72 -7.42
N GLU A 60 19.08 1.26 -7.95
CA GLU A 60 19.33 1.51 -9.36
C GLU A 60 20.72 0.96 -9.72
N LEU A 61 20.81 0.23 -10.83
CA LEU A 61 22.05 -0.41 -11.26
C LEU A 61 22.70 0.35 -12.43
N LYS A 62 24.02 0.33 -12.49
CA LYS A 62 24.77 1.03 -13.56
C LYS A 62 24.59 0.40 -14.94
N ASP A 63 24.52 -0.93 -15.02
CA ASP A 63 24.26 -1.64 -16.27
C ASP A 63 22.76 -1.56 -16.56
N PRO A 64 22.35 -0.93 -17.67
CA PRO A 64 20.92 -0.73 -17.96
C PRO A 64 20.16 -2.04 -18.21
N TYR A 65 20.83 -3.12 -18.59
CA TYR A 65 20.20 -4.43 -18.77
C TYR A 65 19.99 -5.15 -17.42
N GLU A 66 20.93 -5.02 -16.50
CA GLU A 66 20.79 -5.54 -15.15
C GLU A 66 19.73 -4.72 -14.39
N ASP A 67 19.73 -3.39 -14.59
CA ASP A 67 18.74 -2.50 -13.98
C ASP A 67 17.32 -2.87 -14.39
N MET A 68 17.07 -3.28 -15.65
CA MET A 68 15.75 -3.78 -16.05
C MET A 68 15.28 -4.94 -15.17
N GLY A 69 16.17 -5.88 -14.82
CA GLY A 69 15.86 -6.99 -13.91
C GLY A 69 15.51 -6.50 -12.51
N ALA A 70 16.29 -5.54 -11.99
CA ALA A 70 16.01 -4.90 -10.71
C ALA A 70 14.68 -4.14 -10.73
N GLN A 71 14.39 -3.34 -11.77
CA GLN A 71 13.13 -2.60 -11.88
C GLN A 71 11.90 -3.51 -11.97
N MET A 72 12.01 -4.65 -12.67
CA MET A 72 10.91 -5.64 -12.69
C MET A 72 10.65 -6.23 -11.30
N LEU A 73 11.69 -6.49 -10.52
CA LEU A 73 11.53 -6.98 -9.15
C LEU A 73 11.01 -5.87 -8.20
N LYS A 74 11.40 -4.62 -8.42
CA LYS A 74 10.84 -3.43 -7.73
C LYS A 74 9.32 -3.33 -7.97
N GLU A 75 8.86 -3.63 -9.18
CA GLU A 75 7.42 -3.67 -9.49
C GLU A 75 6.69 -4.73 -8.66
N VAL A 76 7.29 -5.91 -8.43
CA VAL A 76 6.72 -6.94 -7.53
C VAL A 76 6.52 -6.39 -6.13
N ALA A 77 7.55 -5.77 -5.55
CA ALA A 77 7.47 -5.21 -4.21
C ALA A 77 6.43 -4.07 -4.12
N SER A 78 6.43 -3.15 -5.09
CA SER A 78 5.51 -2.01 -5.13
C SER A 78 4.05 -2.44 -5.28
N LYS A 79 3.75 -3.36 -6.21
CA LYS A 79 2.39 -3.89 -6.38
C LYS A 79 1.88 -4.66 -5.17
N THR A 80 2.78 -5.37 -4.48
CA THR A 80 2.41 -6.09 -3.26
C THR A 80 2.10 -5.10 -2.13
N SER A 81 2.90 -4.05 -1.98
CA SER A 81 2.61 -2.95 -1.05
C SER A 81 1.27 -2.27 -1.37
N ASP A 82 1.00 -1.94 -2.64
CA ASP A 82 -0.23 -1.26 -3.06
C ASP A 82 -1.51 -2.05 -2.73
N ILE A 83 -1.48 -3.39 -2.85
CA ILE A 83 -2.67 -4.25 -2.71
C ILE A 83 -2.83 -4.77 -1.29
N ALA A 84 -1.74 -5.18 -0.66
CA ALA A 84 -1.76 -5.83 0.65
C ALA A 84 -1.15 -4.98 1.78
N GLY A 85 -0.37 -3.96 1.44
CA GLY A 85 0.30 -3.07 2.37
C GLY A 85 1.45 -3.71 3.17
N ASP A 86 1.72 -5.00 2.93
CA ASP A 86 2.78 -5.79 3.57
C ASP A 86 3.19 -6.95 2.65
N GLY A 87 4.19 -7.76 3.06
CA GLY A 87 4.65 -8.96 2.33
C GLY A 87 5.58 -8.66 1.16
N THR A 88 6.09 -7.45 1.03
CA THR A 88 6.96 -7.00 -0.07
C THR A 88 8.26 -7.80 -0.16
N THR A 89 8.86 -8.12 0.97
CA THR A 89 10.07 -8.96 1.06
C THR A 89 9.77 -10.40 0.67
N THR A 90 8.67 -10.99 1.14
CA THR A 90 8.23 -12.35 0.77
C THR A 90 7.99 -12.45 -0.73
N ALA A 91 7.31 -11.46 -1.33
CA ALA A 91 7.07 -11.39 -2.76
C ALA A 91 8.38 -11.33 -3.57
N THR A 92 9.36 -10.54 -3.11
CA THR A 92 10.68 -10.43 -3.71
C THR A 92 11.43 -11.77 -3.69
N VAL A 93 11.43 -12.47 -2.55
CA VAL A 93 12.05 -13.79 -2.38
C VAL A 93 11.40 -14.82 -3.31
N LEU A 94 10.07 -14.87 -3.37
CA LEU A 94 9.32 -15.77 -4.26
C LEU A 94 9.62 -15.49 -5.73
N ALA A 95 9.63 -14.22 -6.15
CA ALA A 95 9.90 -13.84 -7.53
C ALA A 95 11.32 -14.23 -7.96
N GLN A 96 12.32 -13.97 -7.11
CA GLN A 96 13.71 -14.42 -7.35
C GLN A 96 13.76 -15.94 -7.50
N ALA A 97 13.10 -16.68 -6.61
CA ALA A 97 13.12 -18.15 -6.62
C ALA A 97 12.45 -18.71 -7.88
N ILE A 98 11.27 -18.23 -8.23
CA ILE A 98 10.54 -18.66 -9.44
C ILE A 98 11.37 -18.35 -10.69
N PHE A 99 11.92 -17.15 -10.80
CA PHE A 99 12.71 -16.76 -11.98
C PHE A 99 14.00 -17.57 -12.08
N ARG A 100 14.75 -17.73 -10.98
CA ARG A 100 16.00 -18.51 -10.93
C ARG A 100 15.80 -19.98 -11.32
N GLU A 101 14.79 -20.64 -10.73
CA GLU A 101 14.50 -22.05 -11.04
C GLU A 101 13.91 -22.18 -12.45
N GLY A 102 13.05 -21.24 -12.88
CA GLY A 102 12.50 -21.20 -14.23
C GLY A 102 13.59 -21.06 -15.30
N LEU A 103 14.52 -20.14 -15.10
CA LEU A 103 15.62 -19.90 -16.04
C LEU A 103 16.51 -21.14 -16.22
N ARG A 104 16.78 -21.89 -15.15
CA ARG A 104 17.53 -23.17 -15.24
C ARG A 104 16.83 -24.16 -16.19
N ASN A 105 15.50 -24.22 -16.12
CA ASN A 105 14.72 -25.12 -16.97
C ASN A 105 14.64 -24.60 -18.43
N VAL A 106 14.54 -23.28 -18.65
CA VAL A 106 14.59 -22.67 -19.98
C VAL A 106 15.94 -22.96 -20.65
N THR A 107 17.04 -22.76 -19.91
CA THR A 107 18.40 -23.08 -20.40
C THR A 107 18.56 -24.58 -20.69
N ALA A 108 17.84 -25.46 -19.99
CA ALA A 108 17.80 -26.90 -20.26
C ALA A 108 16.87 -27.28 -21.43
N GLY A 109 16.24 -26.31 -22.10
CA GLY A 109 15.42 -26.51 -23.32
C GLY A 109 13.92 -26.61 -23.09
N ALA A 110 13.41 -26.33 -21.87
CA ALA A 110 11.98 -26.26 -21.64
C ALA A 110 11.35 -25.03 -22.31
N ASN A 111 10.13 -25.18 -22.83
CA ASN A 111 9.40 -24.11 -23.48
C ASN A 111 8.91 -23.07 -22.45
N PRO A 112 9.36 -21.80 -22.51
CA PRO A 112 8.99 -20.77 -21.53
C PRO A 112 7.48 -20.55 -21.41
N MET A 113 6.72 -20.67 -22.52
CA MET A 113 5.27 -20.51 -22.50
C MET A 113 4.56 -21.69 -21.84
N GLY A 114 5.11 -22.92 -21.95
CA GLY A 114 4.66 -24.09 -21.21
C GLY A 114 4.91 -23.93 -19.70
N LEU A 115 6.12 -23.50 -19.34
CA LEU A 115 6.46 -23.18 -17.94
C LEU A 115 5.51 -22.14 -17.34
N LYS A 116 5.25 -21.04 -18.07
CA LYS A 116 4.32 -19.99 -17.63
C LYS A 116 2.94 -20.54 -17.29
N ARG A 117 2.33 -21.33 -18.19
CA ARG A 117 1.00 -21.93 -17.92
C ARG A 117 1.02 -22.83 -16.71
N GLY A 118 2.10 -23.60 -16.50
CA GLY A 118 2.27 -24.44 -15.34
C GLY A 118 2.43 -23.64 -14.03
N ILE A 119 3.15 -22.52 -14.09
CA ILE A 119 3.30 -21.58 -12.96
C ILE A 119 1.93 -20.99 -12.61
N GLU A 120 1.16 -20.49 -13.57
CA GLU A 120 -0.17 -19.94 -13.37
C GLU A 120 -1.11 -20.95 -12.72
N ALA A 121 -1.19 -22.18 -13.25
CA ALA A 121 -2.02 -23.25 -12.69
C ALA A 121 -1.62 -23.62 -11.24
N ALA A 122 -0.34 -23.62 -10.93
CA ALA A 122 0.15 -23.89 -9.58
C ALA A 122 -0.21 -22.76 -8.60
N VAL A 123 -0.09 -21.50 -9.02
CA VAL A 123 -0.47 -20.32 -8.20
C VAL A 123 -1.95 -20.34 -7.88
N ASP A 124 -2.80 -20.65 -8.85
CA ASP A 124 -4.25 -20.77 -8.63
C ASP A 124 -4.57 -21.89 -7.60
N ALA A 125 -3.94 -23.06 -7.74
CA ALA A 125 -4.14 -24.16 -6.81
C ALA A 125 -3.66 -23.83 -5.38
N VAL A 126 -2.54 -23.16 -5.24
CA VAL A 126 -2.00 -22.71 -3.95
C VAL A 126 -2.90 -21.64 -3.34
N THR A 127 -3.39 -20.69 -4.13
CA THR A 127 -4.31 -19.64 -3.67
C THR A 127 -5.61 -20.24 -3.13
N GLU A 128 -6.18 -21.21 -3.81
CA GLU A 128 -7.39 -21.92 -3.33
C GLU A 128 -7.12 -22.71 -2.05
N GLU A 129 -5.93 -23.28 -1.90
CA GLU A 129 -5.58 -24.01 -0.66
C GLU A 129 -5.31 -23.04 0.51
N LEU A 130 -4.70 -21.86 0.26
CA LEU A 130 -4.54 -20.79 1.24
C LEU A 130 -5.89 -20.30 1.79
N LYS A 131 -6.89 -20.13 0.94
CA LYS A 131 -8.26 -19.77 1.36
C LYS A 131 -8.86 -20.81 2.28
N LYS A 132 -8.63 -22.11 2.03
CA LYS A 132 -9.13 -23.20 2.90
C LYS A 132 -8.39 -23.26 4.23
N LEU A 133 -7.10 -22.93 4.23
CA LEU A 133 -6.27 -22.89 5.43
C LEU A 133 -6.58 -21.67 6.30
N SER A 134 -7.07 -20.60 5.70
CA SER A 134 -7.35 -19.35 6.37
C SER A 134 -8.44 -19.47 7.43
N LYS A 135 -8.19 -18.85 8.58
CA LYS A 135 -9.12 -18.72 9.71
C LYS A 135 -9.56 -17.26 9.83
N SER A 136 -10.87 -17.02 9.86
CA SER A 136 -11.42 -15.68 10.05
C SER A 136 -10.97 -15.07 11.38
N THR A 137 -10.47 -13.85 11.34
CA THR A 137 -10.02 -13.08 12.51
C THR A 137 -11.17 -12.27 13.08
N LYS A 138 -11.55 -12.52 14.32
CA LYS A 138 -12.68 -11.82 15.00
C LYS A 138 -12.29 -11.25 16.34
N ASP A 139 -11.28 -11.82 17.00
CA ASP A 139 -10.92 -11.50 18.37
C ASP A 139 -9.85 -10.41 18.44
N LYS A 140 -10.01 -9.48 19.39
CA LYS A 140 -9.02 -8.43 19.70
C LYS A 140 -7.60 -9.00 19.90
N LYS A 141 -7.50 -10.21 20.50
CA LYS A 141 -6.23 -10.89 20.73
C LYS A 141 -5.54 -11.28 19.43
N GLU A 142 -6.27 -11.86 18.47
CA GLU A 142 -5.74 -12.25 17.17
C GLU A 142 -5.30 -11.00 16.38
N ILE A 143 -6.09 -9.93 16.42
CA ILE A 143 -5.74 -8.63 15.82
C ILE A 143 -4.44 -8.09 16.42
N ALA A 144 -4.31 -8.09 17.76
CA ALA A 144 -3.09 -7.65 18.42
C ALA A 144 -1.87 -8.51 18.05
N GLN A 145 -2.05 -9.82 17.86
CA GLN A 145 -0.99 -10.73 17.43
C GLN A 145 -0.51 -10.43 16.00
N VAL A 146 -1.44 -10.26 15.02
CA VAL A 146 -1.09 -9.86 13.65
C VAL A 146 -0.29 -8.57 13.67
N ALA A 147 -0.81 -7.53 14.35
CA ALA A 147 -0.15 -6.24 14.42
C ALA A 147 1.21 -6.33 15.12
N THR A 148 1.37 -7.19 16.13
CA THR A 148 2.65 -7.42 16.82
C THR A 148 3.68 -8.02 15.87
N ILE A 149 3.31 -9.06 15.11
CA ILE A 149 4.22 -9.70 14.15
C ILE A 149 4.63 -8.72 13.05
N ALA A 150 3.67 -8.04 12.44
CA ALA A 150 3.94 -7.08 11.37
C ALA A 150 4.76 -5.85 11.85
N SER A 151 4.69 -5.52 13.15
CA SER A 151 5.53 -4.47 13.76
C SER A 151 6.87 -4.96 14.32
N ASN A 152 7.42 -6.07 13.81
CA ASN A 152 8.68 -6.67 14.28
C ASN A 152 8.65 -7.07 15.78
N ASN A 153 7.61 -7.74 16.22
CA ASN A 153 7.40 -8.23 17.58
C ASN A 153 7.15 -7.13 18.65
N ASP A 154 6.76 -5.92 18.22
CA ASP A 154 6.42 -4.83 19.15
C ASP A 154 4.98 -4.97 19.67
N LYS A 155 4.85 -5.56 20.87
CA LYS A 155 3.55 -5.75 21.54
C LYS A 155 2.85 -4.43 21.87
N THR A 156 3.59 -3.33 22.02
CA THR A 156 3.01 -2.02 22.32
C THR A 156 2.24 -1.52 21.11
N ILE A 157 2.84 -1.61 19.93
CA ILE A 157 2.20 -1.27 18.66
C ILE A 157 1.01 -2.20 18.41
N GLY A 158 1.19 -3.52 18.60
CA GLY A 158 0.14 -4.50 18.40
C GLY A 158 -1.11 -4.22 19.23
N ASN A 159 -0.95 -3.94 20.50
CA ASN A 159 -2.07 -3.60 21.39
C ASN A 159 -2.73 -2.27 21.02
N LEU A 160 -1.95 -1.27 20.62
CA LEU A 160 -2.46 0.04 20.23
C LEU A 160 -3.35 -0.04 18.98
N ILE A 161 -2.95 -0.83 17.97
CA ILE A 161 -3.73 -1.06 16.75
C ILE A 161 -5.01 -1.82 17.07
N ALA A 162 -4.94 -2.86 17.92
CA ALA A 162 -6.13 -3.60 18.33
C ALA A 162 -7.11 -2.73 19.12
N GLU A 163 -6.63 -1.82 19.96
CA GLU A 163 -7.47 -0.83 20.64
C GLU A 163 -8.10 0.17 19.65
N ALA A 164 -7.32 0.67 18.69
CA ALA A 164 -7.83 1.55 17.64
C ALA A 164 -8.97 0.89 16.86
N MET A 165 -8.77 -0.36 16.40
CA MET A 165 -9.80 -1.11 15.68
C MET A 165 -11.04 -1.42 16.52
N GLU A 166 -10.89 -1.64 17.82
CA GLU A 166 -12.03 -1.81 18.72
C GLU A 166 -12.87 -0.54 18.83
N LYS A 167 -12.21 0.64 18.90
CA LYS A 167 -12.89 1.94 19.05
C LYS A 167 -13.63 2.38 17.78
N VAL A 168 -13.03 2.21 16.61
CA VAL A 168 -13.63 2.67 15.35
C VAL A 168 -14.37 1.57 14.60
N GLY A 169 -14.24 0.31 15.01
CA GLY A 169 -14.84 -0.85 14.33
C GLY A 169 -13.99 -1.35 13.16
N LYS A 170 -14.46 -2.45 12.52
CA LYS A 170 -13.71 -3.14 11.45
C LYS A 170 -13.55 -2.29 10.20
N ASP A 171 -14.57 -1.50 9.87
CA ASP A 171 -14.63 -0.61 8.71
C ASP A 171 -14.22 0.83 9.08
N GLY A 172 -13.76 1.03 10.31
CA GLY A 172 -13.35 2.33 10.82
C GLY A 172 -12.02 2.78 10.26
N VAL A 173 -11.84 4.08 10.19
CA VAL A 173 -10.63 4.71 9.66
C VAL A 173 -9.59 4.86 10.76
N ILE A 174 -8.39 4.38 10.49
CA ILE A 174 -7.22 4.58 11.36
C ILE A 174 -6.13 5.27 10.53
N THR A 175 -5.65 6.40 11.02
CA THR A 175 -4.56 7.16 10.41
C THR A 175 -3.35 7.19 11.34
N VAL A 176 -2.16 7.32 10.76
CA VAL A 176 -0.90 7.39 11.51
C VAL A 176 -0.26 8.75 11.28
N GLU A 177 0.07 9.44 12.35
CA GLU A 177 0.64 10.79 12.33
C GLU A 177 1.92 10.86 13.16
N GLU A 178 2.71 11.88 12.90
CA GLU A 178 3.88 12.20 13.71
C GLU A 178 3.46 12.96 14.96
N SER A 179 3.96 12.53 16.13
CA SER A 179 3.76 13.24 17.40
C SER A 179 4.85 14.27 17.61
N LYS A 180 4.48 15.38 18.27
CA LYS A 180 5.46 16.34 18.78
C LYS A 180 6.10 15.90 20.10
N SER A 181 5.57 14.86 20.74
CA SER A 181 6.10 14.26 21.97
C SER A 181 6.84 12.96 21.68
N ALA A 182 7.62 12.48 22.64
CA ALA A 182 8.29 11.18 22.52
C ALA A 182 7.32 9.98 22.65
N ASP A 183 6.12 10.22 23.19
CA ASP A 183 5.14 9.18 23.45
C ASP A 183 4.27 8.91 22.22
N THR A 184 3.93 7.63 22.02
CA THR A 184 2.96 7.21 21.02
C THR A 184 1.59 7.09 21.68
N ILE A 185 0.61 7.81 21.17
CA ILE A 185 -0.75 7.89 21.73
C ILE A 185 -1.81 7.60 20.68
N LEU A 186 -2.97 7.13 21.13
CA LEU A 186 -4.16 6.90 20.32
C LEU A 186 -5.22 7.94 20.70
N ASP A 187 -5.60 8.77 19.73
CA ASP A 187 -6.74 9.67 19.82
C ASP A 187 -7.87 9.18 18.92
N VAL A 188 -9.11 9.37 19.34
CA VAL A 188 -10.28 9.17 18.45
C VAL A 188 -10.94 10.51 18.26
N VAL A 189 -11.04 10.92 17.01
CA VAL A 189 -11.56 12.23 16.62
C VAL A 189 -12.72 12.08 15.65
N GLU A 190 -13.54 13.11 15.54
CA GLU A 190 -14.57 13.18 14.52
C GLU A 190 -13.93 13.21 13.13
N GLY A 191 -14.42 12.38 12.23
CA GLY A 191 -13.85 12.27 10.89
C GLY A 191 -14.63 11.29 10.03
N MET A 192 -14.28 11.24 8.74
CA MET A 192 -14.97 10.40 7.76
C MET A 192 -14.02 10.06 6.60
N GLN A 193 -14.14 8.85 6.09
CA GLN A 193 -13.52 8.46 4.82
C GLN A 193 -14.57 8.07 3.79
N PHE A 194 -14.31 8.40 2.52
CA PHE A 194 -15.12 7.93 1.39
C PHE A 194 -14.25 7.55 0.20
N ASP A 195 -14.76 6.64 -0.61
CA ASP A 195 -14.05 5.95 -1.70
C ASP A 195 -13.98 6.83 -2.96
N ARG A 196 -13.20 7.91 -2.90
CA ARG A 196 -12.88 8.77 -4.04
C ARG A 196 -11.49 9.35 -3.82
N GLY A 197 -10.58 9.08 -4.73
CA GLY A 197 -9.23 9.64 -4.71
C GLY A 197 -9.11 10.95 -5.50
N TYR A 198 -7.90 11.44 -5.60
CA TYR A 198 -7.60 12.68 -6.30
C TYR A 198 -7.87 12.56 -7.80
N LEU A 199 -8.37 13.64 -8.41
CA LEU A 199 -8.65 13.72 -9.84
C LEU A 199 -7.39 13.85 -10.72
N SER A 200 -6.26 14.19 -10.12
CA SER A 200 -4.98 14.31 -10.82
C SER A 200 -3.81 13.99 -9.90
N PRO A 201 -2.84 13.18 -10.33
CA PRO A 201 -1.61 12.92 -9.58
C PRO A 201 -0.80 14.19 -9.31
N TYR A 202 -0.99 15.25 -10.11
CA TYR A 202 -0.33 16.53 -9.91
C TYR A 202 -0.75 17.25 -8.63
N PHE A 203 -1.82 16.84 -7.96
CA PHE A 203 -2.20 17.35 -6.64
C PHE A 203 -1.35 16.78 -5.51
N VAL A 204 -0.66 15.66 -5.71
CA VAL A 204 0.15 14.97 -4.70
C VAL A 204 1.13 15.93 -4.02
N THR A 205 1.17 15.89 -2.70
CA THR A 205 2.08 16.68 -1.85
C THR A 205 3.16 15.80 -1.22
N ASP A 206 2.85 14.53 -0.98
CA ASP A 206 3.78 13.51 -0.51
C ASP A 206 4.03 12.50 -1.64
N ALA A 207 5.15 12.66 -2.35
CA ALA A 207 5.50 11.82 -3.50
C ALA A 207 5.92 10.39 -3.09
N GLU A 208 6.38 10.18 -1.87
CA GLU A 208 6.78 8.84 -1.39
C GLU A 208 5.55 7.95 -1.20
N ARG A 209 4.44 8.54 -0.73
CA ARG A 209 3.17 7.84 -0.48
C ARG A 209 2.15 8.01 -1.60
N MET A 210 2.42 8.90 -2.56
CA MET A 210 1.46 9.30 -3.58
C MET A 210 0.15 9.83 -2.97
N GLU A 211 0.26 10.65 -1.92
CA GLU A 211 -0.86 11.23 -1.18
C GLU A 211 -0.89 12.76 -1.28
N VAL A 212 -2.08 13.31 -1.18
CA VAL A 212 -2.30 14.74 -0.93
C VAL A 212 -2.59 14.90 0.56
N VAL A 213 -1.78 15.69 1.24
CA VAL A 213 -2.00 16.07 2.64
C VAL A 213 -2.25 17.57 2.72
N LEU A 214 -3.42 17.97 3.23
CA LEU A 214 -3.80 19.36 3.44
C LEU A 214 -4.10 19.57 4.94
N GLU A 215 -3.39 20.51 5.56
CA GLU A 215 -3.58 20.85 6.98
C GLU A 215 -4.40 22.13 7.11
N ASP A 216 -5.34 22.19 8.08
CA ASP A 216 -6.27 23.29 8.29
C ASP A 216 -7.03 23.71 7.01
N ALA A 217 -7.51 22.70 6.28
CA ALA A 217 -8.08 22.86 4.96
C ALA A 217 -9.50 23.45 4.97
N LEU A 218 -9.77 24.28 3.98
CA LEU A 218 -11.14 24.66 3.59
C LEU A 218 -11.70 23.59 2.65
N VAL A 219 -12.99 23.29 2.75
CA VAL A 219 -13.66 22.24 1.96
C VAL A 219 -14.87 22.81 1.24
N LEU A 220 -14.80 22.84 -0.09
CA LEU A 220 -15.98 23.12 -0.93
C LEU A 220 -16.72 21.80 -1.18
N ILE A 221 -18.03 21.81 -0.93
CA ILE A 221 -18.92 20.65 -1.09
C ILE A 221 -20.00 21.05 -2.11
N HIS A 222 -19.86 20.56 -3.34
CA HIS A 222 -20.69 20.97 -4.47
C HIS A 222 -21.35 19.76 -5.13
N GLU A 223 -22.67 19.85 -5.39
CA GLU A 223 -23.44 18.73 -5.96
C GLU A 223 -23.15 18.50 -7.43
N LYS A 224 -22.95 19.60 -8.19
CA LYS A 224 -22.83 19.57 -9.65
C LYS A 224 -21.38 19.47 -10.11
N LYS A 225 -21.23 19.16 -11.39
CA LYS A 225 -19.97 19.17 -12.11
C LYS A 225 -19.43 20.60 -12.28
N ILE A 226 -18.12 20.74 -12.18
CA ILE A 226 -17.41 21.99 -12.38
C ILE A 226 -16.49 21.83 -13.60
N SER A 227 -16.81 22.51 -14.70
CA SER A 227 -16.01 22.48 -15.94
C SER A 227 -15.50 23.85 -16.35
N VAL A 228 -16.18 24.92 -15.93
CA VAL A 228 -15.87 26.32 -16.29
C VAL A 228 -15.21 27.01 -15.10
N MET A 229 -14.01 27.51 -15.30
CA MET A 229 -13.24 28.16 -14.24
C MET A 229 -13.81 29.52 -13.81
N LYS A 230 -14.44 30.24 -14.72
CA LYS A 230 -14.96 31.59 -14.48
C LYS A 230 -15.85 31.68 -13.24
N ASP A 231 -16.69 30.67 -13.01
CA ASP A 231 -17.64 30.67 -11.90
C ASP A 231 -16.96 30.43 -10.54
N MET A 232 -15.74 29.85 -10.54
CA MET A 232 -14.93 29.61 -9.34
C MET A 232 -13.95 30.74 -9.02
N LEU A 233 -13.63 31.61 -9.96
CA LEU A 233 -12.61 32.65 -9.78
C LEU A 233 -12.80 33.50 -8.50
N PRO A 234 -14.03 34.00 -8.19
CA PRO A 234 -14.22 34.81 -6.98
C PRO A 234 -13.89 34.05 -5.70
N LEU A 235 -14.20 32.75 -5.65
CA LEU A 235 -13.92 31.89 -4.50
C LEU A 235 -12.41 31.59 -4.41
N LEU A 236 -11.78 31.24 -5.54
CA LEU A 236 -10.34 30.95 -5.56
C LEU A 236 -9.49 32.14 -5.15
N GLU A 237 -9.87 33.36 -5.54
CA GLU A 237 -9.21 34.58 -5.08
C GLU A 237 -9.32 34.77 -3.56
N GLN A 238 -10.49 34.49 -2.98
CA GLN A 238 -10.69 34.56 -1.53
C GLN A 238 -9.84 33.51 -0.81
N VAL A 239 -9.79 32.27 -1.30
CA VAL A 239 -8.99 31.18 -0.76
C VAL A 239 -7.48 31.51 -0.87
N ALA A 240 -7.03 32.01 -2.02
CA ALA A 240 -5.63 32.42 -2.22
C ALA A 240 -5.22 33.54 -1.26
N ARG A 241 -6.09 34.54 -1.04
CA ARG A 241 -5.84 35.62 -0.06
C ARG A 241 -5.81 35.11 1.37
N ALA A 242 -6.63 34.08 1.69
CA ALA A 242 -6.63 33.45 3.02
C ALA A 242 -5.38 32.58 3.26
N GLY A 243 -4.65 32.19 2.21
CA GLY A 243 -3.45 31.35 2.29
C GLY A 243 -3.69 29.96 2.85
N LYS A 244 -4.95 29.48 2.79
CA LYS A 244 -5.33 28.16 3.35
C LYS A 244 -5.40 27.09 2.27
N PRO A 245 -5.02 25.84 2.61
CA PRO A 245 -5.26 24.71 1.73
C PRO A 245 -6.75 24.51 1.42
N PHE A 246 -7.05 24.00 0.23
CA PHE A 246 -8.39 23.92 -0.29
C PHE A 246 -8.71 22.60 -0.93
N LEU A 247 -9.67 21.87 -0.39
CA LEU A 247 -10.25 20.66 -0.98
C LEU A 247 -11.55 21.01 -1.71
N ILE A 248 -11.69 20.51 -2.93
CA ILE A 248 -12.93 20.64 -3.72
C ILE A 248 -13.53 19.25 -3.87
N ILE A 249 -14.76 19.08 -3.37
CA ILE A 249 -15.58 17.89 -3.54
C ILE A 249 -16.74 18.26 -4.47
N ALA A 250 -16.77 17.71 -5.67
CA ALA A 250 -17.82 17.98 -6.66
C ALA A 250 -18.21 16.69 -7.40
N GLU A 251 -19.37 16.70 -8.09
CA GLU A 251 -19.76 15.55 -8.93
C GLU A 251 -18.62 15.13 -9.87
N ASP A 252 -18.04 16.08 -10.55
CA ASP A 252 -16.81 15.95 -11.34
C ASP A 252 -16.14 17.31 -11.49
N ILE A 253 -14.83 17.31 -11.74
CA ILE A 253 -14.08 18.53 -12.08
C ILE A 253 -13.24 18.18 -13.29
N GLU A 254 -13.49 18.87 -14.40
CA GLU A 254 -12.86 18.52 -15.67
C GLU A 254 -12.52 19.75 -16.51
N GLY A 255 -11.89 19.52 -17.66
CA GLY A 255 -11.61 20.56 -18.66
C GLY A 255 -10.76 21.70 -18.11
N GLU A 256 -11.19 22.94 -18.38
CA GLU A 256 -10.49 24.16 -17.97
C GLU A 256 -10.34 24.28 -16.45
N ALA A 257 -11.38 23.88 -15.70
CA ALA A 257 -11.38 23.96 -14.24
C ALA A 257 -10.26 23.10 -13.63
N LEU A 258 -10.18 21.82 -14.02
CA LEU A 258 -9.14 20.92 -13.51
C LEU A 258 -7.74 21.38 -13.92
N ALA A 259 -7.56 21.77 -15.19
CA ALA A 259 -6.27 22.23 -15.69
C ALA A 259 -5.77 23.48 -14.93
N THR A 260 -6.66 24.42 -14.66
CA THR A 260 -6.33 25.65 -13.93
C THR A 260 -5.96 25.36 -12.47
N LEU A 261 -6.67 24.48 -11.79
CA LEU A 261 -6.34 24.06 -10.42
C LEU A 261 -4.95 23.42 -10.36
N VAL A 262 -4.66 22.50 -11.29
CA VAL A 262 -3.35 21.82 -11.39
C VAL A 262 -2.23 22.84 -11.64
N VAL A 263 -2.40 23.76 -12.61
CA VAL A 263 -1.39 24.78 -12.91
C VAL A 263 -1.11 25.68 -11.72
N ASN A 264 -2.15 26.15 -11.01
CA ASN A 264 -1.98 27.01 -9.84
C ASN A 264 -1.34 26.26 -8.65
N LYS A 265 -1.63 24.97 -8.48
CA LYS A 265 -0.94 24.12 -7.50
C LYS A 265 0.53 23.96 -7.84
N LEU A 266 0.87 23.67 -9.09
CA LEU A 266 2.27 23.52 -9.53
C LEU A 266 3.07 24.82 -9.40
N ARG A 267 2.41 25.98 -9.60
CA ARG A 267 3.01 27.30 -9.38
C ARG A 267 3.13 27.70 -7.91
N GLY A 268 2.55 26.92 -6.98
CA GLY A 268 2.54 27.24 -5.55
C GLY A 268 1.60 28.39 -5.16
N THR A 269 0.75 28.85 -6.09
CA THR A 269 -0.23 29.92 -5.83
C THR A 269 -1.45 29.43 -5.05
N LEU A 270 -1.78 28.15 -5.18
CA LEU A 270 -2.87 27.50 -4.43
C LEU A 270 -2.39 26.15 -3.91
N HIS A 271 -2.62 25.89 -2.63
CA HIS A 271 -2.52 24.56 -2.06
C HIS A 271 -3.87 23.86 -2.17
N THR A 272 -4.11 23.15 -3.27
CA THR A 272 -5.45 22.61 -3.56
C THR A 272 -5.42 21.17 -4.03
N ALA A 273 -6.52 20.47 -3.79
CA ALA A 273 -6.84 19.18 -4.37
C ALA A 273 -8.31 19.12 -4.78
N ALA A 274 -8.62 18.24 -5.70
CA ALA A 274 -9.95 18.02 -6.20
C ALA A 274 -10.29 16.54 -6.24
N VAL A 275 -11.50 16.19 -5.77
CA VAL A 275 -11.99 14.82 -5.70
C VAL A 275 -13.44 14.75 -6.17
N LYS A 276 -13.88 13.57 -6.65
CA LYS A 276 -15.28 13.34 -6.97
C LYS A 276 -16.11 13.16 -5.70
N ALA A 277 -17.33 13.65 -5.74
CA ALA A 277 -18.32 13.40 -4.69
C ALA A 277 -18.65 11.90 -4.60
N PRO A 278 -18.78 11.34 -3.38
CA PRO A 278 -19.17 9.96 -3.19
C PRO A 278 -20.64 9.73 -3.54
N GLY A 279 -20.97 8.53 -4.03
CA GLY A 279 -22.33 8.14 -4.38
C GLY A 279 -22.84 8.71 -5.70
N PHE A 280 -24.12 8.43 -5.99
CA PHE A 280 -24.83 8.86 -7.21
C PHE A 280 -26.26 9.29 -6.85
N GLY A 281 -26.84 10.25 -7.62
CA GLY A 281 -28.20 10.71 -7.42
C GLY A 281 -28.48 11.20 -5.98
N ASP A 282 -29.62 10.83 -5.41
CA ASP A 282 -30.03 11.25 -4.06
C ASP A 282 -29.06 10.79 -2.95
N ARG A 283 -28.38 9.66 -3.16
CA ARG A 283 -27.33 9.22 -2.22
C ARG A 283 -26.14 10.17 -2.21
N ARG A 284 -25.75 10.73 -3.36
CA ARG A 284 -24.70 11.74 -3.42
C ARG A 284 -25.09 12.96 -2.59
N LYS A 285 -26.32 13.47 -2.75
CA LYS A 285 -26.83 14.60 -1.95
C LYS A 285 -26.72 14.29 -0.45
N ALA A 286 -27.22 13.13 -0.05
CA ALA A 286 -27.18 12.72 1.35
C ALA A 286 -25.76 12.58 1.92
N MET A 287 -24.80 12.06 1.14
CA MET A 287 -23.38 11.95 1.55
C MET A 287 -22.69 13.32 1.58
N LEU A 288 -23.01 14.23 0.66
CA LEU A 288 -22.50 15.61 0.68
C LEU A 288 -23.02 16.37 1.92
N GLU A 289 -24.27 16.13 2.34
CA GLU A 289 -24.81 16.68 3.59
C GLU A 289 -24.11 16.10 4.83
N ASP A 290 -23.74 14.80 4.80
CA ASP A 290 -22.98 14.17 5.89
C ASP A 290 -21.60 14.83 6.01
N VAL A 291 -20.90 15.04 4.88
CA VAL A 291 -19.62 15.77 4.82
C VAL A 291 -19.78 17.21 5.29
N ALA A 292 -20.85 17.91 4.88
CA ALA A 292 -21.12 19.29 5.30
C ALA A 292 -21.36 19.37 6.81
N THR A 293 -22.14 18.44 7.35
CA THR A 293 -22.39 18.35 8.80
C THR A 293 -21.09 18.11 9.58
N LEU A 294 -20.23 17.21 9.09
CA LEU A 294 -18.94 16.89 9.70
C LEU A 294 -17.98 18.09 9.67
N THR A 295 -17.91 18.82 8.56
CA THR A 295 -16.95 19.91 8.36
C THR A 295 -17.49 21.28 8.78
N GLY A 296 -18.75 21.36 9.16
CA GLY A 296 -19.43 22.61 9.54
C GLY A 296 -19.66 23.58 8.37
N GLY A 297 -19.60 23.08 7.13
CA GLY A 297 -19.86 23.83 5.92
C GLY A 297 -21.30 23.65 5.40
N LYS A 298 -21.52 24.08 4.16
CA LYS A 298 -22.78 23.89 3.44
C LYS A 298 -22.59 22.98 2.24
N ALA A 299 -23.46 21.99 2.05
CA ALA A 299 -23.56 21.27 0.80
C ALA A 299 -24.26 22.16 -0.23
N ILE A 300 -23.52 22.63 -1.22
CA ILE A 300 -24.04 23.51 -2.27
C ILE A 300 -24.80 22.65 -3.28
N THR A 301 -26.09 22.49 -3.03
CA THR A 301 -27.02 21.71 -3.85
C THR A 301 -27.85 22.62 -4.73
N GLU A 302 -28.44 22.04 -5.79
CA GLU A 302 -29.37 22.77 -6.67
C GLU A 302 -30.57 23.35 -5.92
N ASP A 303 -31.06 22.62 -4.92
CA ASP A 303 -32.22 23.00 -4.11
C ASP A 303 -31.99 24.31 -3.31
N LEU A 304 -30.73 24.62 -2.99
CA LEU A 304 -30.38 25.88 -2.31
C LEU A 304 -30.32 27.08 -3.24
N GLY A 305 -30.31 26.88 -4.56
CA GLY A 305 -30.22 27.94 -5.56
C GLY A 305 -28.93 28.81 -5.50
N ILE A 306 -27.92 28.36 -4.76
CA ILE A 306 -26.65 29.09 -4.59
C ILE A 306 -25.78 28.80 -5.80
N LYS A 307 -25.40 29.86 -6.53
CA LYS A 307 -24.45 29.76 -7.63
C LYS A 307 -23.02 29.76 -7.11
N LEU A 308 -22.11 29.07 -7.82
CA LEU A 308 -20.69 28.93 -7.46
C LEU A 308 -20.02 30.32 -7.27
N GLU A 309 -20.36 31.29 -8.11
CA GLU A 309 -19.84 32.67 -8.07
C GLU A 309 -20.19 33.46 -6.80
N ASN A 310 -21.25 33.00 -6.06
CA ASN A 310 -21.75 33.66 -4.85
C ASN A 310 -21.28 32.99 -3.55
N ILE A 311 -20.49 31.92 -3.64
CA ILE A 311 -19.99 31.20 -2.46
C ILE A 311 -18.94 32.04 -1.74
N LYS A 312 -19.04 32.08 -0.42
CA LYS A 312 -18.10 32.76 0.46
C LYS A 312 -17.32 31.77 1.30
N LEU A 313 -16.20 32.23 1.91
CA LEU A 313 -15.40 31.41 2.82
C LEU A 313 -16.18 30.87 4.02
N GLU A 314 -17.25 31.55 4.46
CA GLU A 314 -18.13 31.14 5.55
C GLU A 314 -19.05 29.95 5.17
N ASP A 315 -19.26 29.70 3.88
CA ASP A 315 -20.05 28.57 3.37
C ASP A 315 -19.22 27.28 3.27
N LEU A 316 -17.88 27.41 3.29
CA LEU A 316 -16.97 26.30 3.18
C LEU A 316 -16.89 25.52 4.50
N GLY A 317 -16.80 24.20 4.38
CA GLY A 317 -16.42 23.34 5.49
C GLY A 317 -14.94 23.53 5.87
N ARG A 318 -14.57 23.03 7.04
CA ARG A 318 -13.20 23.03 7.53
C ARG A 318 -12.85 21.67 8.11
N ALA A 319 -11.61 21.22 7.85
CA ALA A 319 -11.04 20.04 8.48
C ALA A 319 -9.62 20.36 8.89
N LYS A 320 -9.21 19.86 10.04
CA LYS A 320 -7.85 20.05 10.54
C LYS A 320 -6.83 19.37 9.64
N LYS A 321 -7.21 18.18 9.10
CA LYS A 321 -6.40 17.48 8.14
C LYS A 321 -7.27 16.78 7.09
N VAL A 322 -6.81 16.81 5.87
CA VAL A 322 -7.37 16.03 4.75
C VAL A 322 -6.25 15.20 4.14
N VAL A 323 -6.51 13.91 3.98
CA VAL A 323 -5.61 12.99 3.27
C VAL A 323 -6.36 12.41 2.08
N VAL A 324 -5.77 12.53 0.89
CA VAL A 324 -6.35 11.95 -0.33
C VAL A 324 -5.31 11.08 -1.02
N ASP A 325 -5.61 9.80 -1.12
CA ASP A 325 -4.85 8.87 -1.94
C ASP A 325 -5.50 8.68 -3.33
N LYS A 326 -5.05 7.70 -4.10
CA LYS A 326 -5.61 7.41 -5.44
C LYS A 326 -7.06 6.90 -5.40
N ASP A 327 -7.50 6.33 -4.28
CA ASP A 327 -8.78 5.63 -4.15
C ASP A 327 -9.71 6.29 -3.13
N ASN A 328 -9.16 6.96 -2.11
CA ASN A 328 -9.90 7.42 -0.93
C ASN A 328 -9.63 8.89 -0.59
N THR A 329 -10.61 9.50 0.07
CA THR A 329 -10.49 10.81 0.73
C THR A 329 -10.87 10.66 2.20
N THR A 330 -9.97 11.04 3.10
CA THR A 330 -10.14 11.03 4.55
C THR A 330 -10.16 12.44 5.10
N LEU A 331 -11.23 12.80 5.79
CA LEU A 331 -11.39 14.04 6.53
C LEU A 331 -11.18 13.75 8.02
N VAL A 332 -10.23 14.41 8.65
CA VAL A 332 -9.87 14.21 10.06
C VAL A 332 -10.15 15.49 10.82
N GLU A 333 -10.86 15.37 11.94
CA GLU A 333 -11.18 16.47 12.86
C GLU A 333 -11.89 17.63 12.11
N GLY A 334 -13.11 17.34 11.62
CA GLY A 334 -13.99 18.33 10.99
C GLY A 334 -14.49 19.37 12.00
N ALA A 335 -14.71 20.61 11.54
CA ALA A 335 -15.16 21.72 12.39
C ALA A 335 -16.69 21.72 12.66
N GLY A 336 -17.40 20.64 12.31
CA GLY A 336 -18.82 20.48 12.61
C GLY A 336 -19.10 20.44 14.10
N LYS A 337 -20.28 20.91 14.50
CA LYS A 337 -20.70 20.84 15.89
C LYS A 337 -21.06 19.39 16.24
N ALA A 338 -20.54 18.85 17.35
CA ALA A 338 -20.85 17.49 17.81
C ALA A 338 -22.37 17.24 17.90
N SER A 339 -23.15 18.21 18.38
CA SER A 339 -24.63 18.12 18.43
C SER A 339 -25.29 17.97 17.05
N ALA A 340 -24.72 18.58 16.00
CA ALA A 340 -25.23 18.45 14.64
C ALA A 340 -24.90 17.06 14.06
N ILE A 341 -23.69 16.55 14.32
CA ILE A 341 -23.25 15.21 13.94
C ILE A 341 -24.11 14.14 14.62
N GLU A 342 -24.33 14.25 15.94
CA GLU A 342 -25.23 13.36 16.67
C GLU A 342 -26.67 13.40 16.15
N GLY A 343 -27.17 14.60 15.83
CA GLY A 343 -28.48 14.78 15.20
C GLY A 343 -28.58 14.06 13.87
N ARG A 344 -27.54 14.16 13.03
CA ARG A 344 -27.46 13.47 11.74
C ARG A 344 -27.40 11.94 11.90
N ILE A 345 -26.61 11.45 12.87
CA ILE A 345 -26.56 10.02 13.22
C ILE A 345 -27.94 9.49 13.62
N LYS A 346 -28.68 10.23 14.47
CA LYS A 346 -30.04 9.85 14.86
C LYS A 346 -31.01 9.82 13.67
N GLN A 347 -30.89 10.77 12.75
CA GLN A 347 -31.68 10.80 11.53
C GLN A 347 -31.42 9.59 10.63
N ILE A 348 -30.15 9.21 10.43
CA ILE A 348 -29.80 8.02 9.64
C ILE A 348 -30.31 6.74 10.31
N ARG A 349 -30.23 6.62 11.63
CA ARG A 349 -30.79 5.48 12.39
C ARG A 349 -32.30 5.36 12.19
N ALA A 350 -33.02 6.45 12.27
CA ALA A 350 -34.47 6.44 12.00
C ALA A 350 -34.77 5.96 10.58
N GLN A 351 -34.00 6.42 9.58
CA GLN A 351 -34.14 5.96 8.19
C GLN A 351 -33.88 4.46 8.02
N ILE A 352 -32.91 3.90 8.79
CA ILE A 352 -32.62 2.45 8.81
C ILE A 352 -33.83 1.67 9.34
N ASP A 353 -34.48 2.19 10.39
CA ASP A 353 -35.63 1.53 11.01
C ASP A 353 -36.88 1.61 10.14
N GLU A 354 -37.06 2.71 9.39
CA GLU A 354 -38.23 2.96 8.52
C GLU A 354 -38.12 2.24 7.15
N THR A 355 -36.94 1.99 6.63
CA THR A 355 -36.78 1.43 5.29
C THR A 355 -37.20 -0.05 5.22
N THR A 356 -37.97 -0.38 4.19
CA THR A 356 -38.38 -1.75 3.86
C THR A 356 -37.46 -2.45 2.88
N SER A 357 -36.51 -1.70 2.26
CA SER A 357 -35.55 -2.22 1.29
C SER A 357 -34.28 -2.69 2.01
N ASP A 358 -33.92 -3.95 1.88
CA ASP A 358 -32.69 -4.49 2.46
C ASP A 358 -31.43 -3.83 1.88
N TYR A 359 -31.47 -3.49 0.58
CA TYR A 359 -30.37 -2.77 -0.08
C TYR A 359 -30.20 -1.34 0.46
N ASP A 360 -31.30 -0.59 0.64
CA ASP A 360 -31.22 0.76 1.21
C ASP A 360 -30.82 0.72 2.67
N ARG A 361 -31.27 -0.28 3.41
CA ARG A 361 -30.86 -0.53 4.79
C ARG A 361 -29.34 -0.73 4.88
N GLU A 362 -28.76 -1.58 4.02
CA GLU A 362 -27.31 -1.80 3.94
C GLU A 362 -26.56 -0.49 3.67
N LYS A 363 -27.01 0.29 2.69
CA LYS A 363 -26.36 1.57 2.33
C LYS A 363 -26.50 2.66 3.40
N LEU A 364 -27.61 2.68 4.13
CA LEU A 364 -27.76 3.54 5.29
C LEU A 364 -26.86 3.11 6.45
N GLN A 365 -26.67 1.80 6.66
CA GLN A 365 -25.75 1.27 7.66
C GLN A 365 -24.29 1.63 7.32
N GLU A 366 -23.88 1.53 6.06
CA GLU A 366 -22.54 1.99 5.62
C GLU A 366 -22.35 3.48 5.91
N ARG A 367 -23.31 4.33 5.62
CA ARG A 367 -23.24 5.76 5.92
C ARG A 367 -23.16 6.04 7.41
N LEU A 368 -23.97 5.33 8.20
CA LEU A 368 -23.93 5.42 9.66
C LEU A 368 -22.57 5.05 10.22
N ALA A 369 -21.98 3.93 9.75
CA ALA A 369 -20.67 3.48 10.17
C ALA A 369 -19.58 4.53 9.86
N LYS A 370 -19.61 5.12 8.64
CA LYS A 370 -18.66 6.15 8.22
C LYS A 370 -18.74 7.43 9.05
N LEU A 371 -19.93 7.85 9.47
CA LEU A 371 -20.14 9.08 10.23
C LEU A 371 -19.97 8.87 11.75
N ALA A 372 -20.47 7.74 12.28
CA ALA A 372 -20.46 7.46 13.72
C ALA A 372 -19.14 6.86 14.24
N GLY A 373 -18.38 6.20 13.37
CA GLY A 373 -17.11 5.54 13.73
C GLY A 373 -15.98 6.50 14.06
N GLY A 374 -16.02 7.69 13.50
CA GLY A 374 -14.91 8.65 13.62
C GLY A 374 -13.63 8.17 12.94
N VAL A 375 -12.53 8.80 13.28
CA VAL A 375 -11.17 8.44 12.85
C VAL A 375 -10.29 8.21 14.06
N ALA A 376 -9.67 7.03 14.16
CA ALA A 376 -8.62 6.80 15.13
C ALA A 376 -7.30 7.34 14.59
N VAL A 377 -6.63 8.20 15.34
CA VAL A 377 -5.36 8.83 14.99
C VAL A 377 -4.28 8.28 15.88
N ILE A 378 -3.37 7.47 15.33
CA ILE A 378 -2.19 6.99 16.06
C ILE A 378 -1.08 8.02 15.85
N LYS A 379 -0.77 8.79 16.90
CA LYS A 379 0.31 9.77 16.89
C LYS A 379 1.59 9.10 17.38
N VAL A 380 2.51 8.88 16.47
CA VAL A 380 3.77 8.16 16.73
C VAL A 380 4.82 9.14 17.24
N GLY A 381 5.36 8.86 18.44
CA GLY A 381 6.43 9.63 19.03
C GLY A 381 7.71 8.80 19.19
N ALA A 382 8.85 9.50 19.09
CA ALA A 382 10.18 8.95 19.36
C ALA A 382 11.16 10.08 19.75
N ALA A 383 12.34 9.69 20.26
CA ALA A 383 13.35 10.64 20.72
C ALA A 383 14.08 11.38 19.60
N THR A 384 14.13 10.81 18.40
CA THR A 384 14.78 11.40 17.22
C THR A 384 13.88 11.30 15.99
N GLU A 385 14.04 12.21 15.03
CA GLU A 385 13.28 12.21 13.79
C GLU A 385 13.45 10.90 13.00
N THR A 386 14.66 10.37 12.90
CA THR A 386 14.93 9.09 12.23
C THR A 386 14.21 7.94 12.90
N ALA A 387 14.25 7.86 14.25
CA ALA A 387 13.53 6.82 14.99
C ALA A 387 12.01 6.97 14.87
N MET A 388 11.50 8.20 14.78
CA MET A 388 10.08 8.47 14.61
C MET A 388 9.59 8.01 13.23
N LYS A 389 10.33 8.31 12.17
CA LYS A 389 10.01 7.87 10.81
C LYS A 389 10.02 6.34 10.70
N GLU A 390 11.03 5.68 11.27
CA GLU A 390 11.09 4.21 11.29
C GLU A 390 9.91 3.60 12.07
N LYS A 391 9.62 4.13 13.27
CA LYS A 391 8.50 3.65 14.09
C LYS A 391 7.15 3.89 13.40
N LYS A 392 6.97 5.02 12.70
CA LYS A 392 5.78 5.34 11.94
C LYS A 392 5.57 4.33 10.81
N ALA A 393 6.60 4.02 10.03
CA ALA A 393 6.54 3.00 8.98
C ALA A 393 6.11 1.64 9.56
N ARG A 394 6.69 1.20 10.67
CA ARG A 394 6.28 -0.05 11.35
C ARG A 394 4.82 -0.06 11.80
N VAL A 395 4.31 1.06 12.29
CA VAL A 395 2.89 1.18 12.68
C VAL A 395 1.99 1.09 11.45
N GLU A 396 2.39 1.69 10.33
CA GLU A 396 1.65 1.63 9.06
C GLU A 396 1.63 0.23 8.48
N ASP A 397 2.76 -0.46 8.45
CA ASP A 397 2.85 -1.86 8.01
C ASP A 397 1.95 -2.76 8.88
N ALA A 398 2.03 -2.60 10.20
CA ALA A 398 1.20 -3.35 11.14
C ALA A 398 -0.30 -3.08 10.96
N LEU A 399 -0.69 -1.84 10.67
CA LEU A 399 -2.07 -1.47 10.37
C LEU A 399 -2.57 -2.12 9.07
N ASN A 400 -1.75 -2.08 8.01
CA ASN A 400 -2.09 -2.67 6.72
C ASN A 400 -2.21 -4.20 6.82
N ALA A 401 -1.26 -4.87 7.49
CA ALA A 401 -1.34 -6.31 7.76
C ALA A 401 -2.59 -6.68 8.57
N THR A 402 -2.96 -5.85 9.54
CA THR A 402 -4.17 -6.07 10.35
C THR A 402 -5.44 -5.94 9.51
N ARG A 403 -5.53 -4.95 8.63
CA ARG A 403 -6.65 -4.82 7.68
C ARG A 403 -6.73 -6.02 6.75
N ALA A 404 -5.61 -6.46 6.18
CA ALA A 404 -5.54 -7.65 5.33
C ALA A 404 -6.01 -8.93 6.07
N ALA A 405 -5.68 -9.06 7.37
CA ALA A 405 -6.13 -10.17 8.20
C ALA A 405 -7.63 -10.13 8.49
N VAL A 406 -8.21 -8.95 8.67
CA VAL A 406 -9.67 -8.81 8.86
C VAL A 406 -10.42 -9.16 7.57
N GLU A 407 -9.87 -8.82 6.40
CA GLU A 407 -10.49 -9.08 5.09
C GLU A 407 -10.48 -10.57 4.72
N GLU A 408 -9.34 -11.25 4.76
CA GLU A 408 -9.18 -12.61 4.25
C GLU A 408 -8.80 -13.65 5.33
N GLY A 409 -8.71 -13.24 6.59
CA GLY A 409 -8.32 -14.11 7.70
C GLY A 409 -6.82 -14.29 7.84
N ILE A 410 -6.44 -15.20 8.74
CA ILE A 410 -5.06 -15.50 9.13
C ILE A 410 -4.68 -16.94 8.81
N VAL A 411 -3.38 -17.14 8.59
CA VAL A 411 -2.76 -18.45 8.37
C VAL A 411 -1.54 -18.61 9.30
N PRO A 412 -1.01 -19.84 9.50
CA PRO A 412 0.27 -20.01 10.19
C PRO A 412 1.38 -19.25 9.50
N GLY A 413 2.05 -18.35 10.23
CA GLY A 413 3.05 -17.45 9.70
C GLY A 413 4.44 -18.09 9.49
N GLY A 414 5.43 -17.23 9.23
CA GLY A 414 6.81 -17.65 9.08
C GLY A 414 7.09 -18.52 7.85
N GLY A 415 6.29 -18.39 6.78
CA GLY A 415 6.37 -19.18 5.56
C GLY A 415 5.78 -20.59 5.67
N VAL A 416 5.22 -20.96 6.83
CA VAL A 416 4.64 -22.30 7.06
C VAL A 416 3.41 -22.53 6.19
N ALA A 417 2.52 -21.53 6.05
CA ALA A 417 1.31 -21.65 5.23
C ALA A 417 1.64 -21.97 3.77
N LEU A 418 2.57 -21.25 3.16
CA LEU A 418 3.01 -21.50 1.79
C LEU A 418 3.59 -22.91 1.62
N LEU A 419 4.43 -23.33 2.57
CA LEU A 419 5.01 -24.67 2.57
C LEU A 419 3.94 -25.78 2.67
N ARG A 420 2.87 -25.58 3.46
CA ARG A 420 1.74 -26.52 3.57
C ARG A 420 0.92 -26.57 2.29
N CYS A 421 0.70 -25.42 1.65
CA CYS A 421 -0.04 -25.33 0.40
C CYS A 421 0.69 -25.95 -0.80
N ALA A 422 2.01 -26.18 -0.71
CA ALA A 422 2.79 -26.85 -1.75
C ALA A 422 2.22 -28.22 -2.16
N LYS A 423 1.52 -28.91 -1.27
CA LYS A 423 0.83 -30.20 -1.57
C LYS A 423 -0.32 -30.04 -2.58
N ALA A 424 -0.87 -28.85 -2.74
CA ALA A 424 -1.92 -28.60 -3.73
C ALA A 424 -1.40 -28.76 -5.16
N VAL A 425 -0.13 -28.42 -5.39
CA VAL A 425 0.54 -28.56 -6.69
C VAL A 425 0.64 -30.02 -7.13
N ASP A 426 0.83 -30.97 -6.18
CA ASP A 426 0.92 -32.40 -6.51
C ASP A 426 -0.39 -32.99 -7.02
N ARG A 427 -1.52 -32.33 -6.78
CA ARG A 427 -2.85 -32.77 -7.22
C ARG A 427 -3.18 -32.34 -8.66
N LEU A 428 -2.35 -31.45 -9.25
CA LEU A 428 -2.54 -30.97 -10.63
C LEU A 428 -2.20 -32.08 -11.62
N LYS A 429 -3.08 -32.26 -12.60
CA LYS A 429 -2.89 -33.20 -13.72
C LYS A 429 -2.26 -32.46 -14.89
N LEU A 430 -0.98 -32.12 -14.79
CA LEU A 430 -0.21 -31.44 -15.82
C LEU A 430 0.87 -32.35 -16.40
N GLU A 431 1.24 -32.12 -17.66
CA GLU A 431 2.24 -32.89 -18.37
C GLU A 431 3.31 -31.99 -19.00
N GLY A 432 4.46 -32.56 -19.38
CA GLY A 432 5.54 -31.82 -20.07
C GLY A 432 6.00 -30.57 -19.31
N ASP A 433 6.19 -29.49 -20.07
CA ASP A 433 6.70 -28.22 -19.53
C ASP A 433 5.74 -27.54 -18.54
N GLU A 434 4.43 -27.76 -18.65
CA GLU A 434 3.46 -27.26 -17.68
C GLU A 434 3.66 -27.90 -16.31
N LYS A 435 3.92 -29.21 -16.27
CA LYS A 435 4.27 -29.88 -15.02
C LYS A 435 5.58 -29.33 -14.42
N VAL A 436 6.57 -29.08 -15.24
CA VAL A 436 7.84 -28.48 -14.81
C VAL A 436 7.58 -27.08 -14.23
N GLY A 437 6.77 -26.25 -14.89
CA GLY A 437 6.37 -24.93 -14.40
C GLY A 437 5.70 -24.98 -13.02
N ALA A 438 4.80 -25.93 -12.82
CA ALA A 438 4.16 -26.14 -11.51
C ALA A 438 5.16 -26.56 -10.43
N MET A 439 6.12 -27.42 -10.75
CA MET A 439 7.16 -27.83 -9.81
C MET A 439 8.12 -26.70 -9.44
N ILE A 440 8.35 -25.74 -10.34
CA ILE A 440 9.11 -24.51 -10.03
C ILE A 440 8.42 -23.74 -8.90
N VAL A 441 7.11 -23.51 -8.99
CA VAL A 441 6.35 -22.85 -7.93
C VAL A 441 6.44 -23.65 -6.63
N LYS A 442 6.19 -24.97 -6.69
CA LYS A 442 6.27 -25.83 -5.50
C LYS A 442 7.60 -25.67 -4.75
N ARG A 443 8.71 -25.60 -5.49
CA ARG A 443 10.02 -25.39 -4.89
C ARG A 443 10.21 -23.97 -4.35
N ALA A 444 9.71 -22.95 -5.07
CA ALA A 444 9.80 -21.56 -4.62
C ALA A 444 9.04 -21.30 -3.32
N LEU A 445 7.95 -22.05 -3.03
CA LEU A 445 7.21 -21.94 -1.78
C LEU A 445 8.02 -22.31 -0.53
N GLU A 446 9.19 -22.93 -0.67
CA GLU A 446 10.12 -23.23 0.43
C GLU A 446 11.02 -22.05 0.79
N GLU A 447 11.23 -21.13 -0.13
CA GLU A 447 12.24 -20.07 0.03
C GLU A 447 11.91 -19.04 1.13
N PRO A 448 10.65 -18.63 1.38
CA PRO A 448 10.37 -17.71 2.47
C PRO A 448 10.80 -18.25 3.85
N ILE A 449 10.38 -19.47 4.21
CA ILE A 449 10.79 -20.07 5.49
C ILE A 449 12.31 -20.31 5.52
N ARG A 450 12.91 -20.74 4.41
CA ARG A 450 14.35 -20.93 4.27
C ARG A 450 15.09 -19.64 4.59
N GLN A 451 14.70 -18.53 3.98
CA GLN A 451 15.34 -17.23 4.16
C GLN A 451 15.19 -16.71 5.59
N ILE A 452 14.00 -16.86 6.21
CA ILE A 452 13.77 -16.47 7.61
C ILE A 452 14.73 -17.19 8.55
N VAL A 453 14.91 -18.49 8.33
CA VAL A 453 15.77 -19.35 9.16
C VAL A 453 17.25 -19.05 8.92
N GLU A 454 17.66 -18.83 7.67
CA GLU A 454 19.03 -18.44 7.32
C GLU A 454 19.42 -17.09 7.93
N ASN A 455 18.49 -16.10 7.94
CA ASN A 455 18.70 -14.82 8.62
C ASN A 455 18.85 -14.99 10.14
N ALA A 456 18.31 -16.06 10.71
CA ALA A 456 18.50 -16.44 12.11
C ALA A 456 19.81 -17.21 12.37
N GLY A 457 20.60 -17.52 11.32
CA GLY A 457 21.87 -18.22 11.43
C GLY A 457 21.76 -19.74 11.51
N VAL A 458 20.61 -20.31 11.08
CA VAL A 458 20.36 -21.76 11.07
C VAL A 458 20.26 -22.26 9.62
N GLU A 459 20.65 -23.52 9.39
CA GLU A 459 20.59 -24.13 8.05
C GLU A 459 19.13 -24.34 7.59
N GLY A 460 18.71 -23.56 6.58
CA GLY A 460 17.34 -23.51 6.10
C GLY A 460 16.83 -24.85 5.56
N SER A 461 17.65 -25.62 4.86
CA SER A 461 17.28 -26.92 4.27
C SER A 461 16.83 -27.93 5.33
N VAL A 462 17.52 -27.97 6.45
CA VAL A 462 17.22 -28.90 7.57
C VAL A 462 15.86 -28.57 8.18
N ILE A 463 15.60 -27.28 8.42
CA ILE A 463 14.36 -26.84 9.03
C ILE A 463 13.17 -27.05 8.08
N VAL A 464 13.32 -26.72 6.79
CA VAL A 464 12.28 -26.93 5.77
C VAL A 464 11.85 -28.41 5.73
N GLU A 465 12.81 -29.34 5.64
CA GLU A 465 12.49 -30.78 5.59
C GLU A 465 11.84 -31.25 6.88
N LYS A 466 12.25 -30.76 8.03
CA LYS A 466 11.63 -31.15 9.31
C LYS A 466 10.20 -30.61 9.43
N VAL A 467 9.97 -29.35 9.03
CA VAL A 467 8.60 -28.78 9.02
C VAL A 467 7.72 -29.50 8.01
N LYS A 468 8.21 -29.89 6.82
CA LYS A 468 7.44 -30.71 5.84
C LYS A 468 7.02 -32.05 6.41
N GLY A 469 7.87 -32.67 7.21
CA GLY A 469 7.62 -33.97 7.86
C GLY A 469 6.57 -33.92 8.99
N GLU A 470 6.26 -32.72 9.53
CA GLU A 470 5.28 -32.58 10.60
C GLU A 470 3.86 -32.84 10.10
N THR A 471 3.11 -33.64 10.88
CA THR A 471 1.71 -34.01 10.57
C THR A 471 0.70 -32.94 10.94
N VAL A 472 1.03 -32.12 11.95
CA VAL A 472 0.18 -31.02 12.41
C VAL A 472 0.37 -29.81 11.50
N ALA A 473 -0.72 -29.37 10.87
CA ALA A 473 -0.67 -28.28 9.87
C ALA A 473 -0.08 -26.96 10.42
N ASN A 474 -0.38 -26.62 11.67
CA ASN A 474 0.04 -25.38 12.30
C ASN A 474 1.44 -25.46 12.93
N ARG A 475 2.08 -26.63 12.96
CA ARG A 475 3.41 -26.76 13.56
C ARG A 475 4.48 -26.24 12.60
N GLY A 476 5.27 -25.30 13.09
CA GLY A 476 6.33 -24.64 12.34
C GLY A 476 7.56 -24.38 13.21
N TYR A 477 8.52 -23.63 12.67
CA TYR A 477 9.73 -23.24 13.36
C TYR A 477 9.69 -21.75 13.69
N ASP A 478 9.78 -21.43 14.98
CA ASP A 478 9.96 -20.07 15.45
C ASP A 478 11.46 -19.69 15.39
N ALA A 479 11.80 -18.81 14.48
CA ALA A 479 13.16 -18.38 14.27
C ALA A 479 13.69 -17.42 15.36
N ASP A 480 12.80 -16.87 16.21
CA ASP A 480 13.19 -16.04 17.34
C ASP A 480 13.62 -16.90 18.54
N SER A 481 12.77 -17.80 18.98
CA SER A 481 13.05 -18.74 20.07
C SER A 481 13.93 -19.94 19.64
N MET A 482 14.07 -20.17 18.33
CA MET A 482 14.79 -21.32 17.74
C MET A 482 14.17 -22.68 18.11
N ASP A 483 12.84 -22.76 18.21
CA ASP A 483 12.12 -23.99 18.59
C ASP A 483 10.94 -24.29 17.65
N TYR A 484 10.43 -25.53 17.73
CA TYR A 484 9.26 -25.97 16.96
C TYR A 484 7.99 -25.76 17.78
N VAL A 485 7.12 -24.89 17.31
CA VAL A 485 5.90 -24.47 18.02
C VAL A 485 4.65 -24.64 17.17
N ASP A 486 3.47 -24.61 17.82
CA ASP A 486 2.22 -24.34 17.11
C ASP A 486 2.16 -22.83 16.79
N MET A 487 2.28 -22.49 15.51
CA MET A 487 2.40 -21.10 15.05
C MET A 487 1.18 -20.26 15.45
N LEU A 488 -0.03 -20.81 15.35
CA LEU A 488 -1.25 -20.09 15.73
C LEU A 488 -1.31 -19.84 17.24
N GLN A 489 -0.93 -20.82 18.06
CA GLN A 489 -0.91 -20.65 19.52
C GLN A 489 0.21 -19.72 19.99
N ALA A 490 1.35 -19.78 19.34
CA ALA A 490 2.49 -18.88 19.60
C ALA A 490 2.21 -17.43 19.14
N GLY A 491 1.16 -17.22 18.33
CA GLY A 491 0.82 -15.92 17.76
C GLY A 491 1.67 -15.54 16.56
N ILE A 492 2.39 -16.48 15.95
CA ILE A 492 3.18 -16.28 14.72
C ILE A 492 2.23 -16.56 13.55
N ILE A 493 1.58 -15.51 13.09
CA ILE A 493 0.48 -15.55 12.12
C ILE A 493 0.66 -14.50 11.05
N ASP A 494 0.32 -14.87 9.82
CA ASP A 494 0.36 -13.98 8.66
C ASP A 494 -1.06 -13.79 8.09
N PRO A 495 -1.38 -12.61 7.51
CA PRO A 495 -2.64 -12.42 6.80
C PRO A 495 -2.67 -13.25 5.51
N ALA A 496 -3.76 -13.99 5.29
CA ALA A 496 -3.90 -14.82 4.07
C ALA A 496 -3.82 -13.99 2.78
N LYS A 497 -4.36 -12.76 2.80
CA LYS A 497 -4.28 -11.81 1.68
C LYS A 497 -2.84 -11.47 1.32
N VAL A 498 -1.98 -11.23 2.32
CA VAL A 498 -0.57 -10.88 2.11
C VAL A 498 0.16 -12.02 1.40
N GLU A 499 0.04 -13.24 1.90
CA GLU A 499 0.67 -14.42 1.30
C GLU A 499 0.18 -14.69 -0.13
N ARG A 500 -1.13 -14.57 -0.36
CA ARG A 500 -1.73 -14.73 -1.68
C ARG A 500 -1.23 -13.68 -2.67
N VAL A 501 -1.27 -12.42 -2.31
CA VAL A 501 -0.85 -11.30 -3.18
C VAL A 501 0.64 -11.38 -3.48
N ALA A 502 1.46 -11.69 -2.47
CA ALA A 502 2.89 -11.87 -2.65
C ALA A 502 3.21 -12.97 -3.69
N LEU A 503 2.54 -14.13 -3.60
CA LEU A 503 2.73 -15.23 -4.55
C LEU A 503 2.24 -14.86 -5.96
N GLN A 504 1.07 -14.25 -6.09
CA GLN A 504 0.49 -13.85 -7.38
C GLN A 504 1.36 -12.83 -8.12
N ASN A 505 1.80 -11.77 -7.43
CA ASN A 505 2.66 -10.75 -8.03
C ASN A 505 4.05 -11.30 -8.37
N ALA A 506 4.62 -12.12 -7.51
CA ALA A 506 5.90 -12.80 -7.76
C ALA A 506 5.85 -13.67 -9.02
N ALA A 507 4.83 -14.51 -9.14
CA ALA A 507 4.66 -15.40 -10.27
C ALA A 507 4.36 -14.65 -11.58
N SER A 508 3.54 -13.59 -11.51
CA SER A 508 3.22 -12.75 -12.67
C SER A 508 4.49 -12.18 -13.30
N ILE A 509 5.30 -11.49 -12.54
CA ILE A 509 6.53 -10.84 -13.03
C ILE A 509 7.59 -11.88 -13.40
N ALA A 510 7.79 -12.92 -12.59
CA ALA A 510 8.75 -13.98 -12.91
C ALA A 510 8.40 -14.69 -14.24
N SER A 511 7.11 -14.93 -14.51
CA SER A 511 6.65 -15.51 -15.77
C SER A 511 6.93 -14.60 -16.97
N LEU A 512 6.77 -13.27 -16.82
CA LEU A 512 7.13 -12.32 -17.86
C LEU A 512 8.64 -12.33 -18.15
N LEU A 513 9.45 -12.33 -17.10
CA LEU A 513 10.91 -12.42 -17.22
C LEU A 513 11.36 -13.73 -17.91
N LEU A 514 10.72 -14.86 -17.61
CA LEU A 514 11.02 -16.16 -18.23
C LEU A 514 10.69 -16.19 -19.72
N THR A 515 9.64 -15.48 -20.14
CA THR A 515 9.20 -15.40 -21.55
C THR A 515 9.88 -14.27 -22.32
N THR A 516 10.77 -13.51 -21.71
CA THR A 516 11.51 -12.42 -22.36
C THR A 516 12.60 -12.97 -23.27
N GLU A 517 12.64 -12.48 -24.52
CA GLU A 517 13.59 -12.89 -25.55
C GLU A 517 14.60 -11.78 -25.88
N ALA A 518 14.20 -10.52 -25.80
CA ALA A 518 15.03 -9.39 -26.14
C ALA A 518 14.92 -8.26 -25.11
N LEU A 519 16.02 -7.59 -24.85
CA LEU A 519 16.11 -6.37 -24.04
C LEU A 519 16.52 -5.21 -24.93
N ILE A 520 15.84 -4.09 -24.82
CA ILE A 520 16.08 -2.88 -25.62
C ILE A 520 16.28 -1.71 -24.67
N THR A 521 17.44 -1.04 -24.75
CA THR A 521 17.75 0.12 -23.92
C THR A 521 18.44 1.22 -24.73
N ASP A 522 18.49 2.43 -24.20
CA ASP A 522 19.25 3.52 -24.79
C ASP A 522 20.77 3.27 -24.66
N ILE A 523 21.52 3.70 -25.66
CA ILE A 523 22.98 3.72 -25.54
C ILE A 523 23.32 4.86 -24.57
N PRO A 524 24.05 4.59 -23.47
CA PRO A 524 24.47 5.63 -22.55
C PRO A 524 25.26 6.73 -23.28
N GLU A 525 24.85 7.99 -23.08
CA GLU A 525 25.67 9.10 -23.57
C GLU A 525 26.99 9.13 -22.80
N GLU A 526 28.14 9.00 -23.50
CA GLU A 526 29.43 9.34 -22.92
C GLU A 526 29.37 10.82 -22.51
N LYS A 527 29.39 11.08 -21.19
CA LYS A 527 29.58 12.45 -20.72
C LYS A 527 30.91 12.94 -21.30
N SER A 528 30.85 13.74 -22.37
CA SER A 528 32.04 14.42 -22.89
C SER A 528 32.69 15.14 -21.72
N ALA A 529 33.94 14.78 -21.42
CA ALA A 529 34.74 15.50 -20.42
C ALA A 529 34.67 16.99 -20.76
N ALA A 530 34.18 17.78 -19.80
CA ALA A 530 34.14 19.25 -19.99
C ALA A 530 35.52 19.71 -20.46
N ALA A 531 35.56 20.35 -21.64
CA ALA A 531 36.79 20.90 -22.14
C ALA A 531 37.42 21.79 -21.05
N PRO A 532 38.73 21.70 -20.80
CA PRO A 532 39.38 22.52 -19.79
C PRO A 532 39.12 24.00 -20.14
N ALA A 533 38.62 24.75 -19.15
CA ALA A 533 38.40 26.17 -19.26
C ALA A 533 39.71 26.82 -19.70
N MET A 534 39.71 27.49 -20.85
CA MET A 534 40.85 28.29 -21.27
C MET A 534 41.10 29.37 -20.20
N PRO A 535 42.33 29.59 -19.78
CA PRO A 535 42.65 30.69 -18.87
C PRO A 535 42.35 32.00 -19.59
N HIS A 536 41.50 32.82 -19.00
CA HIS A 536 41.36 34.23 -19.42
C HIS A 536 42.73 34.89 -19.27
N GLY A 537 43.36 35.17 -20.39
CA GLY A 537 44.54 36.01 -20.41
C GLY A 537 44.15 37.42 -19.98
N ASP A 538 44.80 37.90 -18.93
CA ASP A 538 44.83 39.31 -18.58
C ASP A 538 45.32 40.12 -19.80
N MET A 539 44.47 40.96 -20.32
CA MET A 539 44.92 42.09 -21.16
C MET A 539 44.67 43.40 -20.40
N TYR A 540 45.78 44.10 -20.24
CA TYR A 540 45.98 45.41 -19.65
C TYR A 540 44.96 46.47 -20.08
#